data_10c73eb90d1a557a59580df64d4abd4c
#
_entry.id   10c73eb90d1a557a59580df64d4abd4c
#
_cell.length_a   1.000
_cell.length_b   1.000
_cell.length_c   1.000
_cell.angle_alpha   90.00
_cell.angle_beta   90.00
_cell.angle_gamma   90.00
#
_symmetry.space_group_name_H-M   'P 1'
#
loop_
_entity.id
_entity.type
_entity.pdbx_description
1 polymer ?
#
loop_
_entity_poly.entity_id
_entity_poly.type
_entity_poly.pdbx_seq_one_letter_code
_entity_poly.pdbx_strand_id
1 'polypeptide(L)'
;MSLLFELLLMKTIKNNKKLYNKELLNTMKIKHIRSILLHASTTELQQKYVKRLNEIKDNNYIEISKKIEEDFKEIKKKYYDIKFESNIKKMNYITKEYYDFNGETSLSYTYAMCMAIKYIKQIEEGKIKSFSEICLNENEVINEENNITKQDISEMLEYLMNFD
;
A
#
# COMPACT_ATOMS: atom_id res chain seq x y z
N MET A 1 -7.45 -3.98 11.10
CA MET A 1 -8.90 -3.80 11.43
C MET A 1 -9.55 -2.62 10.71
N SER A 2 -9.03 -1.38 10.70
CA SER A 2 -9.68 -0.23 10.03
C SER A 2 -9.97 -0.47 8.55
N LEU A 3 -9.05 -1.09 7.80
CA LEU A 3 -9.23 -1.38 6.38
C LEU A 3 -10.38 -2.36 6.11
N LEU A 4 -10.55 -3.37 6.94
CA LEU A 4 -11.68 -4.30 6.83
C LEU A 4 -13.00 -3.56 7.00
N PHE A 5 -13.10 -2.66 7.98
CA PHE A 5 -14.31 -1.84 8.18
C PHE A 5 -14.56 -0.91 6.99
N GLU A 6 -13.53 -0.27 6.44
CA GLU A 6 -13.67 0.58 5.25
C GLU A 6 -14.22 -0.22 4.05
N LEU A 7 -13.70 -1.43 3.81
CA LEU A 7 -14.17 -2.29 2.73
C LEU A 7 -15.60 -2.82 2.96
N LEU A 8 -15.95 -3.20 4.19
CA LEU A 8 -17.31 -3.58 4.56
C LEU A 8 -18.29 -2.42 4.41
N LEU A 9 -17.87 -1.20 4.76
CA LEU A 9 -18.66 0.00 4.54
C LEU A 9 -18.88 0.25 3.05
N MET A 10 -17.85 0.17 2.22
CA MET A 10 -17.95 0.28 0.77
C MET A 10 -18.98 -0.73 0.22
N LYS A 11 -18.90 -1.99 0.67
CA LYS A 11 -19.84 -3.04 0.28
C LYS A 11 -21.28 -2.74 0.72
N THR A 12 -21.44 -2.22 1.94
CA THR A 12 -22.76 -1.82 2.45
C THR A 12 -23.35 -0.68 1.62
N ILE A 13 -22.56 0.33 1.29
CA ILE A 13 -22.98 1.45 0.43
C ILE A 13 -23.36 0.93 -0.96
N LYS A 14 -22.57 0.03 -1.55
CA LYS A 14 -22.83 -0.57 -2.86
C LYS A 14 -24.16 -1.33 -2.89
N ASN A 15 -24.43 -2.14 -1.88
CA ASN A 15 -25.58 -3.04 -1.84
C ASN A 15 -26.87 -2.39 -1.33
N ASN A 16 -26.80 -1.21 -0.73
CA ASN A 16 -27.97 -0.51 -0.19
C ASN A 16 -28.42 0.60 -1.13
N LYS A 17 -29.56 0.41 -1.80
CA LYS A 17 -30.13 1.39 -2.76
C LYS A 17 -30.29 2.80 -2.18
N LYS A 18 -30.54 2.95 -0.87
CA LYS A 18 -30.70 4.26 -0.22
C LYS A 18 -29.37 4.94 0.08
N LEU A 19 -28.30 4.17 0.24
CA LEU A 19 -26.95 4.66 0.56
C LEU A 19 -26.06 4.71 -0.68
N TYR A 20 -26.48 4.09 -1.78
CA TYR A 20 -25.64 3.97 -2.98
C TYR A 20 -25.21 5.35 -3.50
N ASN A 21 -23.89 5.53 -3.54
CA ASN A 21 -23.25 6.73 -4.07
C ASN A 21 -22.00 6.32 -4.84
N LYS A 22 -22.11 6.33 -6.17
CA LYS A 22 -21.02 5.93 -7.08
C LYS A 22 -19.77 6.79 -6.93
N GLU A 23 -19.93 8.10 -6.75
CA GLU A 23 -18.80 9.03 -6.61
C GLU A 23 -18.04 8.77 -5.31
N LEU A 24 -18.75 8.54 -4.21
CA LEU A 24 -18.15 8.18 -2.92
C LEU A 24 -17.38 6.86 -3.03
N LEU A 25 -17.99 5.82 -3.62
CA LEU A 25 -17.33 4.52 -3.81
C LEU A 25 -16.05 4.65 -4.65
N ASN A 26 -16.10 5.40 -5.76
CA ASN A 26 -14.93 5.66 -6.57
C ASN A 26 -13.84 6.42 -5.81
N THR A 27 -14.22 7.39 -4.99
CA THR A 27 -13.27 8.15 -4.17
C THR A 27 -12.57 7.24 -3.16
N MET A 28 -13.31 6.37 -2.48
CA MET A 28 -12.75 5.39 -1.53
C MET A 28 -11.84 4.39 -2.24
N LYS A 29 -12.26 3.85 -3.39
CA LYS A 29 -11.45 2.95 -4.23
C LYS A 29 -10.12 3.60 -4.63
N ILE A 30 -10.17 4.82 -5.17
CA ILE A 30 -8.98 5.56 -5.58
C ILE A 30 -8.05 5.81 -4.38
N LYS A 31 -8.59 6.14 -3.21
CA LYS A 31 -7.82 6.31 -1.97
C LYS A 31 -7.00 5.05 -1.66
N HIS A 32 -7.62 3.87 -1.69
CA HIS A 32 -6.94 2.61 -1.41
C HIS A 32 -5.85 2.29 -2.44
N ILE A 33 -6.16 2.44 -3.74
CA ILE A 33 -5.18 2.20 -4.81
C ILE A 33 -3.98 3.15 -4.67
N ARG A 34 -4.22 4.44 -4.42
CA ARG A 34 -3.15 5.42 -4.18
C ARG A 34 -2.29 5.07 -2.99
N SER A 35 -2.88 4.62 -1.89
CA SER A 35 -2.13 4.19 -0.71
C SER A 35 -1.23 2.98 -1.02
N ILE A 36 -1.74 1.98 -1.73
CA ILE A 36 -0.95 0.82 -2.15
C ILE A 36 0.24 1.24 -3.03
N LEU A 37 0.01 2.09 -4.03
CA LEU A 37 1.07 2.60 -4.91
C LEU A 37 2.11 3.42 -4.15
N LEU A 38 1.66 4.26 -3.20
CA LEU A 38 2.55 5.05 -2.36
C LEU A 38 3.47 4.14 -1.54
N HIS A 39 2.90 3.15 -0.85
CA HIS A 39 3.67 2.23 -0.02
C HIS A 39 4.63 1.36 -0.86
N ALA A 40 4.21 0.87 -2.02
CA ALA A 40 5.07 0.11 -2.92
C ALA A 40 6.24 0.96 -3.44
N SER A 41 5.97 2.18 -3.91
CA SER A 41 7.01 3.09 -4.40
C SER A 41 7.98 3.52 -3.30
N THR A 42 7.47 3.72 -2.08
CA THR A 42 8.27 4.07 -0.91
C THR A 42 9.23 2.94 -0.55
N THR A 43 8.73 1.71 -0.48
CA THR A 43 9.55 0.52 -0.16
C THR A 43 10.69 0.34 -1.17
N GLU A 44 10.39 0.43 -2.47
CA GLU A 44 11.41 0.29 -3.52
C GLU A 44 12.48 1.37 -3.43
N LEU A 45 12.06 2.62 -3.16
CA LEU A 45 13.01 3.71 -3.02
C LEU A 45 13.89 3.56 -1.77
N GLN A 46 13.34 3.11 -0.65
CA GLN A 46 14.11 2.81 0.57
C GLN A 46 15.17 1.75 0.31
N GLN A 47 14.82 0.66 -0.39
CA GLN A 47 15.78 -0.39 -0.76
C GLN A 47 16.91 0.17 -1.63
N LYS A 48 16.59 0.99 -2.63
CA LYS A 48 17.59 1.66 -3.46
C LYS A 48 18.45 2.63 -2.63
N TYR A 49 17.84 3.40 -1.74
CA TYR A 49 18.53 4.33 -0.86
C TYR A 49 19.56 3.63 0.05
N VAL A 50 19.15 2.56 0.73
CA VAL A 50 20.07 1.75 1.55
C VAL A 50 21.25 1.22 0.72
N LYS A 51 20.95 0.74 -0.51
CA LYS A 51 22.02 0.32 -1.44
C LYS A 51 22.98 1.46 -1.74
N ARG A 52 22.48 2.69 -2.03
CA ARG A 52 23.34 3.85 -2.31
C ARG A 52 24.14 4.29 -1.09
N LEU A 53 23.59 4.23 0.11
CA LEU A 53 24.35 4.51 1.34
C LEU A 53 25.54 3.56 1.52
N ASN A 54 25.39 2.29 1.17
CA ASN A 54 26.46 1.30 1.21
C ASN A 54 27.55 1.52 0.13
N GLU A 55 27.25 2.33 -0.91
CA GLU A 55 28.23 2.72 -1.94
C GLU A 55 29.07 3.94 -1.53
N ILE A 56 28.77 4.59 -0.40
CA ILE A 56 29.52 5.76 0.08
C ILE A 56 30.92 5.35 0.49
N LYS A 57 31.94 5.94 -0.18
CA LYS A 57 33.35 5.79 0.09
C LYS A 57 34.03 7.15 -0.09
N ASP A 58 35.03 7.45 0.72
CA ASP A 58 35.99 8.56 0.54
C ASP A 58 35.46 9.81 -0.20
N ASN A 59 34.47 10.50 0.36
CA ASN A 59 33.97 11.79 -0.14
C ASN A 59 33.21 11.79 -1.47
N ASN A 60 32.65 10.64 -1.93
CA ASN A 60 31.84 10.57 -3.15
C ASN A 60 30.37 10.98 -2.96
N TYR A 61 30.05 11.77 -1.96
CA TYR A 61 28.67 12.16 -1.59
C TYR A 61 27.89 12.83 -2.72
N ILE A 62 28.57 13.65 -3.55
CA ILE A 62 27.92 14.35 -4.68
C ILE A 62 27.46 13.33 -5.75
N GLU A 63 28.27 12.34 -6.04
CA GLU A 63 27.94 11.28 -6.99
C GLU A 63 26.76 10.44 -6.48
N ILE A 64 26.80 10.04 -5.22
CA ILE A 64 25.74 9.27 -4.58
C ILE A 64 24.42 10.06 -4.53
N SER A 65 24.48 11.35 -4.22
CA SER A 65 23.30 12.23 -4.25
C SER A 65 22.64 12.27 -5.63
N LYS A 66 23.41 12.34 -6.72
CA LYS A 66 22.89 12.28 -8.09
C LYS A 66 22.21 10.95 -8.40
N LYS A 67 22.83 9.83 -7.99
CA LYS A 67 22.24 8.49 -8.16
C LYS A 67 20.91 8.34 -7.40
N ILE A 68 20.82 8.89 -6.19
CA ILE A 68 19.57 8.91 -5.40
C ILE A 68 18.48 9.73 -6.14
N GLU A 69 18.85 10.85 -6.72
CA GLU A 69 17.93 11.67 -7.51
C GLU A 69 17.43 10.93 -8.77
N GLU A 70 18.32 10.20 -9.44
CA GLU A 70 17.97 9.36 -10.61
C GLU A 70 17.03 8.22 -10.21
N ASP A 71 17.33 7.49 -9.14
CA ASP A 71 16.50 6.43 -8.58
C ASP A 71 15.09 6.96 -8.25
N PHE A 72 15.02 8.16 -7.68
CA PHE A 72 13.74 8.81 -7.38
C PHE A 72 12.94 9.12 -8.64
N LYS A 73 13.56 9.70 -9.68
CA LYS A 73 12.92 9.99 -10.96
C LYS A 73 12.39 8.71 -11.62
N GLU A 74 13.19 7.64 -11.61
CA GLU A 74 12.83 6.34 -12.16
C GLU A 74 11.59 5.77 -11.47
N ILE A 75 11.57 5.76 -10.13
CA ILE A 75 10.46 5.25 -9.34
C ILE A 75 9.19 6.07 -9.54
N LYS A 76 9.29 7.39 -9.56
CA LYS A 76 8.13 8.24 -9.83
C LYS A 76 7.56 8.02 -11.23
N LYS A 77 8.39 7.82 -12.22
CA LYS A 77 7.95 7.48 -13.58
C LYS A 77 7.27 6.10 -13.60
N LYS A 78 7.88 5.11 -12.93
CA LYS A 78 7.36 3.73 -12.88
C LYS A 78 5.97 3.62 -12.26
N TYR A 79 5.73 4.30 -11.13
CA TYR A 79 4.50 4.13 -10.35
C TYR A 79 3.42 5.16 -10.67
N TYR A 80 3.79 6.34 -11.17
CA TYR A 80 2.84 7.46 -11.34
C TYR A 80 2.81 8.03 -12.75
N ASP A 81 3.66 7.54 -13.67
CA ASP A 81 3.84 8.08 -15.03
C ASP A 81 4.08 9.61 -15.05
N ILE A 82 4.67 10.15 -14.00
CA ILE A 82 4.92 11.58 -13.87
C ILE A 82 6.36 11.88 -14.30
N LYS A 83 6.52 12.77 -15.29
CA LYS A 83 7.82 13.42 -15.56
C LYS A 83 8.12 14.38 -14.43
N PHE A 84 9.10 14.06 -13.62
CA PHE A 84 9.49 14.88 -12.49
C PHE A 84 10.64 15.81 -12.86
N GLU A 85 10.42 17.11 -12.84
CA GLU A 85 11.50 18.08 -12.84
C GLU A 85 12.06 18.18 -11.43
N SER A 86 13.32 17.82 -11.25
CA SER A 86 13.95 17.80 -9.94
C SER A 86 14.14 19.22 -9.41
N ASN A 87 13.63 19.43 -8.21
CA ASN A 87 13.99 20.58 -7.41
C ASN A 87 14.49 20.06 -6.07
N ILE A 88 15.75 20.35 -5.73
CA ILE A 88 16.43 19.91 -4.50
C ILE A 88 15.58 20.21 -3.24
N LYS A 89 14.83 21.31 -3.23
CA LYS A 89 13.90 21.62 -2.13
C LYS A 89 12.74 20.62 -2.00
N LYS A 90 12.28 20.03 -3.11
CA LYS A 90 11.25 18.97 -3.09
C LYS A 90 11.82 17.62 -2.68
N MET A 91 13.11 17.36 -2.97
CA MET A 91 13.79 16.16 -2.44
C MET A 91 13.89 16.17 -0.91
N ASN A 92 14.19 17.32 -0.29
CA ASN A 92 14.21 17.43 1.17
C ASN A 92 12.86 17.14 1.83
N TYR A 93 11.76 17.52 1.20
CA TYR A 93 10.42 17.18 1.66
C TYR A 93 10.15 15.68 1.56
N ILE A 94 10.54 15.06 0.47
CA ILE A 94 10.36 13.63 0.21
C ILE A 94 11.25 12.78 1.11
N THR A 95 12.51 13.18 1.32
CA THR A 95 13.39 12.50 2.27
C THR A 95 12.84 12.59 3.69
N LYS A 96 12.23 13.71 4.09
CA LYS A 96 11.61 13.84 5.40
C LYS A 96 10.38 12.92 5.56
N GLU A 97 9.49 12.87 4.58
CA GLU A 97 8.37 11.90 4.57
C GLU A 97 8.88 10.45 4.59
N TYR A 98 10.02 10.18 3.97
CA TYR A 98 10.66 8.87 3.96
C TYR A 98 11.27 8.47 5.31
N TYR A 99 11.86 9.41 6.04
CA TYR A 99 12.41 9.14 7.37
C TYR A 99 11.34 8.98 8.44
N ASP A 100 10.20 9.65 8.28
CA ASP A 100 9.06 9.51 9.19
C ASP A 100 8.29 8.20 8.94
N PHE A 101 8.47 7.56 7.77
CA PHE A 101 7.96 6.23 7.45
C PHE A 101 9.03 5.17 7.75
N ASN A 102 9.00 4.58 8.94
CA ASN A 102 9.77 3.37 9.20
C ASN A 102 9.46 2.31 8.14
N GLY A 103 10.50 1.75 7.49
CA GLY A 103 10.35 0.83 6.35
C GLY A 103 9.42 -0.37 6.59
N GLU A 104 9.27 -0.78 7.84
CA GLU A 104 8.35 -1.84 8.25
C GLU A 104 6.87 -1.46 8.10
N THR A 105 6.51 -0.17 8.22
CA THR A 105 5.11 0.26 8.14
C THR A 105 4.59 0.33 6.71
N SER A 106 5.46 0.49 5.71
CA SER A 106 5.01 0.60 4.31
C SER A 106 4.49 -0.71 3.74
N LEU A 107 5.04 -1.87 4.10
CA LEU A 107 4.52 -3.17 3.72
C LEU A 107 3.27 -3.57 4.52
N SER A 108 3.14 -3.09 5.75
CA SER A 108 2.02 -3.42 6.63
C SER A 108 0.66 -3.00 6.05
N TYR A 109 0.58 -1.89 5.31
CA TYR A 109 -0.66 -1.46 4.68
C TYR A 109 -1.11 -2.43 3.58
N THR A 110 -0.21 -2.83 2.69
CA THR A 110 -0.50 -3.80 1.61
C THR A 110 -0.88 -5.16 2.20
N TYR A 111 -0.14 -5.62 3.21
CA TYR A 111 -0.46 -6.83 3.96
C TYR A 111 -1.86 -6.76 4.57
N ALA A 112 -2.16 -5.71 5.33
CA ALA A 112 -3.46 -5.53 5.97
C ALA A 112 -4.62 -5.44 4.96
N MET A 113 -4.38 -4.86 3.77
CA MET A 113 -5.37 -4.81 2.70
C MET A 113 -5.62 -6.20 2.10
N CYS A 114 -4.58 -6.99 1.81
CA CYS A 114 -4.72 -8.37 1.36
C CYS A 114 -5.51 -9.22 2.36
N MET A 115 -5.18 -9.11 3.65
CA MET A 115 -5.89 -9.81 4.72
C MET A 115 -7.35 -9.37 4.84
N ALA A 116 -7.62 -8.08 4.76
CA ALA A 116 -8.99 -7.56 4.80
C ALA A 116 -9.85 -8.14 3.66
N ILE A 117 -9.30 -8.24 2.44
CA ILE A 117 -10.00 -8.84 1.30
C ILE A 117 -10.19 -10.34 1.47
N LYS A 118 -9.19 -11.07 1.99
CA LYS A 118 -9.35 -12.49 2.33
C LYS A 118 -10.50 -12.70 3.32
N TYR A 119 -10.59 -11.88 4.37
CA TYR A 119 -11.71 -11.96 5.33
C TYR A 119 -13.06 -11.65 4.69
N ILE A 120 -13.14 -10.65 3.82
CA ILE A 120 -14.39 -10.34 3.11
C ILE A 120 -14.84 -11.53 2.25
N LYS A 121 -13.93 -12.17 1.51
CA LYS A 121 -14.24 -13.38 0.74
C LYS A 121 -14.75 -14.51 1.64
N GLN A 122 -14.14 -14.73 2.79
CA GLN A 122 -14.58 -15.74 3.77
C GLN A 122 -15.97 -15.42 4.36
N ILE A 123 -16.27 -14.13 4.60
CA ILE A 123 -17.61 -13.70 5.02
C ILE A 123 -18.62 -13.95 3.90
N GLU A 124 -18.28 -13.66 2.65
CA GLU A 124 -19.14 -13.89 1.48
C GLU A 124 -19.44 -15.38 1.26
N GLU A 125 -18.46 -16.23 1.51
CA GLU A 125 -18.58 -17.69 1.44
C GLU A 125 -19.29 -18.32 2.66
N GLY A 126 -19.66 -17.48 3.65
CA GLY A 126 -20.31 -17.93 4.88
C GLY A 126 -19.40 -18.71 5.83
N LYS A 127 -18.09 -18.70 5.62
CA LYS A 127 -17.07 -19.34 6.49
C LYS A 127 -16.89 -18.57 7.80
N ILE A 128 -17.06 -17.26 7.77
CA ILE A 128 -17.02 -16.36 8.93
C ILE A 128 -18.39 -15.74 9.06
N LYS A 129 -19.06 -15.94 10.21
CA LYS A 129 -20.44 -15.48 10.43
C LYS A 129 -20.51 -14.14 11.15
N SER A 130 -19.46 -13.75 11.88
CA SER A 130 -19.46 -12.52 12.64
C SER A 130 -18.07 -11.87 12.70
N PHE A 131 -18.09 -10.56 12.92
CA PHE A 131 -16.86 -9.79 13.13
C PHE A 131 -16.13 -10.22 14.43
N SER A 132 -16.86 -10.66 15.45
CA SER A 132 -16.28 -11.20 16.69
C SER A 132 -15.44 -12.46 16.45
N GLU A 133 -15.79 -13.31 15.50
CA GLU A 133 -14.96 -14.46 15.12
C GLU A 133 -13.61 -14.03 14.54
N ILE A 134 -13.59 -12.96 13.75
CA ILE A 134 -12.34 -12.39 13.22
C ILE A 134 -11.45 -11.90 14.38
N CYS A 135 -12.03 -11.20 15.35
CA CYS A 135 -11.31 -10.67 16.49
C CYS A 135 -10.76 -11.78 17.42
N LEU A 136 -11.48 -12.86 17.56
CA LEU A 136 -11.07 -13.99 18.40
C LEU A 136 -9.95 -14.82 17.74
N ASN A 137 -9.96 -14.90 16.41
CA ASN A 137 -8.99 -15.67 15.64
C ASN A 137 -7.71 -14.87 15.31
N GLU A 138 -7.60 -13.60 15.73
CA GLU A 138 -6.38 -12.79 15.48
C GLU A 138 -5.09 -13.46 15.96
N ASN A 139 -5.14 -14.24 17.02
CA ASN A 139 -3.97 -14.97 17.54
C ASN A 139 -3.58 -16.20 16.69
N GLU A 140 -4.51 -16.76 15.90
CA GLU A 140 -4.23 -17.85 14.96
C GLU A 140 -3.78 -17.34 13.58
N VAL A 141 -4.13 -16.10 13.24
CA VAL A 141 -3.88 -15.49 11.94
C VAL A 141 -2.42 -15.06 11.74
N ILE A 142 -1.65 -14.93 12.82
CA ILE A 142 -0.22 -14.51 12.76
C ILE A 142 0.73 -15.71 12.58
N ASN A 143 0.21 -16.93 12.41
CA ASN A 143 1.05 -18.10 12.13
C ASN A 143 1.70 -17.98 10.72
N GLU A 144 2.91 -18.55 10.60
CA GLU A 144 3.78 -18.51 9.42
C GLU A 144 3.13 -18.93 8.07
N GLU A 145 1.97 -19.57 8.10
CA GLU A 145 1.18 -19.96 6.93
C GLU A 145 0.48 -18.77 6.20
N ASN A 146 0.48 -17.59 6.81
CA ASN A 146 -0.18 -16.40 6.25
C ASN A 146 0.75 -15.47 5.45
N ASN A 147 1.83 -15.97 4.89
CA ASN A 147 2.66 -15.18 3.97
C ASN A 147 1.82 -14.67 2.79
N ILE A 148 1.84 -13.35 2.59
CA ILE A 148 1.22 -12.74 1.43
C ILE A 148 2.02 -13.10 0.18
N THR A 149 1.38 -13.77 -0.76
CA THR A 149 1.96 -14.18 -2.03
C THR A 149 1.72 -13.12 -3.12
N LYS A 150 2.41 -13.26 -4.25
CA LYS A 150 2.11 -12.45 -5.44
C LYS A 150 0.67 -12.63 -5.92
N GLN A 151 0.12 -13.83 -5.74
CA GLN A 151 -1.26 -14.15 -6.07
C GLN A 151 -2.23 -13.32 -5.22
N ASP A 152 -2.00 -13.25 -3.90
CA ASP A 152 -2.83 -12.45 -2.98
C ASP A 152 -2.84 -10.95 -3.35
N ILE A 153 -1.68 -10.42 -3.77
CA ILE A 153 -1.58 -9.03 -4.23
C ILE A 153 -2.37 -8.83 -5.53
N SER A 154 -2.27 -9.76 -6.48
CA SER A 154 -3.02 -9.69 -7.73
C SER A 154 -4.53 -9.74 -7.46
N GLU A 155 -5.00 -10.66 -6.62
CA GLU A 155 -6.40 -10.78 -6.24
C GLU A 155 -6.92 -9.55 -5.49
N MET A 156 -6.08 -8.95 -4.64
CA MET A 156 -6.40 -7.71 -3.95
C MET A 156 -6.63 -6.55 -4.94
N LEU A 157 -5.71 -6.38 -5.91
CA LEU A 157 -5.82 -5.34 -6.91
C LEU A 157 -7.05 -5.57 -7.80
N GLU A 158 -7.29 -6.81 -8.25
CA GLU A 158 -8.44 -7.18 -9.04
C GLU A 158 -9.76 -6.90 -8.29
N TYR A 159 -9.83 -7.26 -7.01
CA TYR A 159 -10.99 -6.97 -6.16
C TYR A 159 -11.27 -5.46 -6.09
N LEU A 160 -10.24 -4.65 -5.85
CA LEU A 160 -10.39 -3.19 -5.79
C LEU A 160 -10.76 -2.59 -7.15
N MET A 161 -10.18 -3.08 -8.25
CA MET A 161 -10.44 -2.57 -9.60
C MET A 161 -11.88 -2.86 -10.04
N ASN A 162 -12.39 -4.04 -9.68
CA ASN A 162 -13.74 -4.51 -10.04
C ASN A 162 -14.81 -4.14 -8.99
N PHE A 163 -14.46 -3.26 -8.05
CA PHE A 163 -15.39 -2.78 -7.03
C PHE A 163 -16.28 -1.67 -7.60
N ASP A 164 -17.22 -2.05 -8.47
CA ASP A 164 -18.21 -1.14 -9.09
C ASP A 164 -19.61 -1.35 -8.53
#